data_90d127bbc26f6462d3cfa82c32dc4446
#
_entry.id   90d127bbc26f6462d3cfa82c32dc4446
#
_cell.length_a   1.000
_cell.length_b   1.000
_cell.length_c   1.000
_cell.angle_alpha   90.00
_cell.angle_beta   90.00
_cell.angle_gamma   90.00
#
_symmetry.space_group_name_H-M   'P 1'
#
loop_
_entity.id
_entity.type
_entity.pdbx_description
1 polymer ?
#
loop_
_entity_poly.entity_id
_entity_poly.type
_entity_poly.pdbx_seq_one_letter_code
_entity_poly.pdbx_strand_id
1 'polypeptide(L)'
;MIDKKIFEKFDLLPFSPSRLNAYRDFPCGFVMRYIYGYDFPASPPMIRGSAIEYGFNFYFTDGYSLDECIQKAFNYYDDGTKFTLDEDKKIKERAFIEPMLNLIYPELSKTNSKYLGYQMQVSTEILGIPFSGFTDYAFENDERITVIDLKTKGKLMKKHSDMLQQAIYKKALEEQYKKPVDVRILIVTPKKIDYVDIDDTKNLMKEIEMSLISCANMIKICKKKESLSSLITPNLDDWQWSDADKRSAREVIWGI
;
A
#
# COMPACT_ATOMS: atom_id res chain seq x y z
N MET A 1 3.06 19.53 -17.57
CA MET A 1 2.50 19.67 -16.22
C MET A 1 1.00 19.49 -16.26
N ILE A 2 0.43 18.86 -15.25
CA ILE A 2 -1.02 18.68 -15.09
C ILE A 2 -1.56 19.80 -14.19
N ASP A 3 -2.73 20.35 -14.54
CA ASP A 3 -3.38 21.35 -13.67
C ASP A 3 -3.92 20.63 -12.41
N LYS A 4 -3.34 20.93 -11.25
CA LYS A 4 -3.71 20.33 -9.97
C LYS A 4 -5.16 20.59 -9.55
N LYS A 5 -5.79 21.67 -10.03
CA LYS A 5 -7.19 21.99 -9.76
C LYS A 5 -8.15 20.88 -10.20
N ILE A 6 -7.74 20.04 -11.17
CA ILE A 6 -8.50 18.87 -11.60
C ILE A 6 -8.70 17.89 -10.43
N PHE A 7 -7.65 17.67 -9.64
CA PHE A 7 -7.68 16.75 -8.51
C PHE A 7 -8.24 17.41 -7.22
N GLU A 8 -7.99 18.71 -7.02
CA GLU A 8 -8.53 19.48 -5.89
C GLU A 8 -10.06 19.43 -5.86
N LYS A 9 -10.71 19.41 -7.01
CA LYS A 9 -12.17 19.33 -7.15
C LYS A 9 -12.81 18.14 -6.44
N PHE A 10 -12.07 17.06 -6.24
CA PHE A 10 -12.54 15.81 -5.62
C PHE A 10 -11.74 15.43 -4.36
N ASP A 11 -11.04 16.38 -3.74
CA ASP A 11 -10.21 16.19 -2.54
C ASP A 11 -9.17 15.05 -2.71
N LEU A 12 -8.59 14.95 -3.91
CA LEU A 12 -7.63 13.88 -4.21
C LEU A 12 -6.18 14.25 -3.89
N LEU A 13 -5.90 15.46 -3.41
CA LEU A 13 -4.55 15.90 -3.09
C LEU A 13 -4.26 15.89 -1.58
N PRO A 14 -3.02 15.61 -1.17
CA PRO A 14 -1.95 15.06 -2.01
C PRO A 14 -2.35 13.70 -2.58
N PHE A 15 -1.92 13.42 -3.80
CA PHE A 15 -2.14 12.09 -4.40
C PHE A 15 -1.30 11.04 -3.66
N SER A 16 -1.68 9.78 -3.71
CA SER A 16 -0.87 8.72 -3.10
C SER A 16 -0.63 7.58 -4.09
N PRO A 17 0.45 6.81 -3.91
CA PRO A 17 0.68 5.61 -4.71
C PRO A 17 -0.52 4.65 -4.69
N SER A 18 -1.15 4.48 -3.51
CA SER A 18 -2.33 3.62 -3.36
C SER A 18 -3.54 4.13 -4.16
N ARG A 19 -3.73 5.45 -4.25
CA ARG A 19 -4.80 6.05 -5.10
C ARG A 19 -4.55 5.77 -6.58
N LEU A 20 -3.29 5.92 -7.02
CA LEU A 20 -2.92 5.65 -8.40
C LEU A 20 -3.06 4.17 -8.74
N ASN A 21 -2.63 3.28 -7.85
CA ASN A 21 -2.79 1.84 -8.01
C ASN A 21 -4.27 1.44 -8.04
N ALA A 22 -5.11 2.01 -7.17
CA ALA A 22 -6.55 1.77 -7.21
C ALA A 22 -7.18 2.21 -8.53
N TYR A 23 -6.79 3.38 -9.06
CA TYR A 23 -7.25 3.84 -10.37
C TYR A 23 -6.88 2.87 -11.50
N ARG A 24 -5.68 2.30 -11.45
CA ARG A 24 -5.17 1.38 -12.49
C ARG A 24 -5.74 -0.02 -12.38
N ASP A 25 -5.70 -0.58 -11.18
CA ASP A 25 -5.96 -2.00 -10.94
C ASP A 25 -7.43 -2.28 -10.64
N PHE A 26 -8.13 -1.29 -10.08
CA PHE A 26 -9.53 -1.40 -9.66
C PHE A 26 -10.26 -0.05 -9.76
N PRO A 27 -10.52 0.46 -10.98
CA PRO A 27 -11.13 1.80 -11.18
C PRO A 27 -12.45 2.00 -10.46
N CYS A 28 -13.28 0.97 -10.35
CA CYS A 28 -14.53 1.03 -9.58
C CYS A 28 -14.26 1.28 -8.09
N GLY A 29 -13.31 0.56 -7.51
CA GLY A 29 -12.87 0.78 -6.14
C GLY A 29 -12.26 2.15 -5.91
N PHE A 30 -11.54 2.69 -6.90
CA PHE A 30 -11.06 4.06 -6.86
C PHE A 30 -12.21 5.06 -6.76
N VAL A 31 -13.23 4.94 -7.60
CA VAL A 31 -14.40 5.82 -7.57
C VAL A 31 -15.15 5.68 -6.25
N MET A 32 -15.43 4.47 -5.78
CA MET A 32 -16.12 4.26 -4.52
C MET A 32 -15.36 4.88 -3.34
N ARG A 33 -14.09 4.53 -3.20
CA ARG A 33 -13.28 4.94 -2.04
C ARG A 33 -12.95 6.42 -2.04
N TYR A 34 -12.41 6.91 -3.16
CA TYR A 34 -11.81 8.24 -3.18
C TYR A 34 -12.72 9.34 -3.72
N ILE A 35 -13.77 9.01 -4.45
CA ILE A 35 -14.74 9.98 -4.97
C ILE A 35 -16.01 10.00 -4.13
N TYR A 36 -16.50 8.84 -3.72
CA TYR A 36 -17.72 8.73 -2.91
C TYR A 36 -17.44 8.61 -1.40
N GLY A 37 -16.18 8.38 -1.00
CA GLY A 37 -15.82 8.24 0.41
C GLY A 37 -16.27 6.92 1.04
N TYR A 38 -16.46 5.87 0.23
CA TYR A 38 -16.84 4.55 0.74
C TYR A 38 -15.65 3.91 1.45
N ASP A 39 -15.86 3.51 2.69
CA ASP A 39 -14.83 2.83 3.48
C ASP A 39 -14.96 1.31 3.31
N PHE A 40 -14.00 0.72 2.62
CA PHE A 40 -13.91 -0.73 2.49
C PHE A 40 -13.37 -1.31 3.79
N PRO A 41 -14.13 -2.18 4.47
CA PRO A 41 -13.65 -2.78 5.71
C PRO A 41 -12.37 -3.58 5.48
N ALA A 42 -11.42 -3.44 6.41
CA ALA A 42 -10.17 -4.18 6.34
C ALA A 42 -10.42 -5.69 6.49
N SER A 43 -9.92 -6.46 5.55
CA SER A 43 -10.03 -7.92 5.61
C SER A 43 -8.98 -8.53 6.55
N PRO A 44 -9.21 -9.74 7.11
CA PRO A 44 -8.24 -10.41 7.97
C PRO A 44 -6.82 -10.49 7.40
N PRO A 45 -6.58 -10.79 6.09
CA PRO A 45 -5.24 -10.71 5.51
C PRO A 45 -4.60 -9.32 5.53
N MET A 46 -5.40 -8.25 5.36
CA MET A 46 -4.90 -6.87 5.46
C MET A 46 -4.50 -6.54 6.89
N ILE A 47 -5.36 -6.88 7.87
CA ILE A 47 -5.09 -6.66 9.29
C ILE A 47 -3.86 -7.47 9.73
N ARG A 48 -3.67 -8.71 9.24
CA ARG A 48 -2.46 -9.49 9.48
C ARG A 48 -1.20 -8.75 9.00
N GLY A 49 -1.24 -8.19 7.79
CA GLY A 49 -0.12 -7.39 7.26
C GLY A 49 0.27 -6.27 8.21
N SER A 50 -0.70 -5.44 8.54
CA SER A 50 -0.49 -4.31 9.47
C SER A 50 -0.06 -4.77 10.87
N ALA A 51 -0.57 -5.89 11.36
CA ALA A 51 -0.19 -6.46 12.65
C ALA A 51 1.28 -6.88 12.70
N ILE A 52 1.76 -7.54 11.62
CA ILE A 52 3.15 -7.96 11.49
C ILE A 52 4.08 -6.75 11.45
N GLU A 53 3.78 -5.76 10.61
CA GLU A 53 4.55 -4.53 10.52
C GLU A 53 4.59 -3.79 11.85
N TYR A 54 3.43 -3.59 12.48
CA TYR A 54 3.30 -2.93 13.77
C TYR A 54 4.09 -3.66 14.87
N GLY A 55 3.90 -4.98 15.00
CA GLY A 55 4.58 -5.77 16.02
C GLY A 55 6.08 -5.77 15.86
N PHE A 56 6.58 -5.92 14.62
CA PHE A 56 8.02 -5.97 14.37
C PHE A 56 8.71 -4.61 14.55
N ASN A 57 8.00 -3.49 14.40
CA ASN A 57 8.56 -2.18 14.64
C ASN A 57 9.15 -2.03 16.05
N PHE A 58 8.56 -2.67 17.06
CA PHE A 58 9.05 -2.62 18.45
C PHE A 58 10.44 -3.24 18.64
N TYR A 59 10.86 -4.13 17.76
CA TYR A 59 12.24 -4.60 17.74
C TYR A 59 13.24 -3.45 17.56
N PHE A 60 12.95 -2.52 16.65
CA PHE A 60 13.84 -1.40 16.35
C PHE A 60 13.68 -0.22 17.29
N THR A 61 12.48 0.06 17.76
CA THR A 61 12.19 1.25 18.58
C THR A 61 12.41 1.03 20.06
N ASP A 62 12.09 -0.16 20.56
CA ASP A 62 12.04 -0.46 22.00
C ASP A 62 12.97 -1.61 22.40
N GLY A 63 13.65 -2.23 21.43
CA GLY A 63 14.57 -3.35 21.69
C GLY A 63 13.86 -4.64 22.14
N TYR A 64 12.60 -4.82 21.74
CA TYR A 64 11.83 -6.01 22.10
C TYR A 64 12.42 -7.28 21.48
N SER A 65 12.32 -8.37 22.23
CA SER A 65 12.59 -9.71 21.71
C SER A 65 11.59 -10.09 20.61
N LEU A 66 11.91 -11.11 19.83
CA LEU A 66 11.00 -11.62 18.81
C LEU A 66 9.66 -12.08 19.40
N ASP A 67 9.68 -12.73 20.57
CA ASP A 67 8.47 -13.21 21.26
C ASP A 67 7.57 -12.04 21.66
N GLU A 68 8.14 -10.95 22.17
CA GLU A 68 7.40 -9.74 22.50
C GLU A 68 6.80 -9.06 21.26
N CYS A 69 7.54 -9.03 20.14
CA CYS A 69 7.04 -8.53 18.86
C CYS A 69 5.87 -9.38 18.34
N ILE A 70 5.96 -10.71 18.44
CA ILE A 70 4.89 -11.64 18.09
C ILE A 70 3.65 -11.36 18.94
N GLN A 71 3.82 -11.17 20.24
CA GLN A 71 2.68 -10.87 21.13
C GLN A 71 2.02 -9.54 20.79
N LYS A 72 2.80 -8.50 20.44
CA LYS A 72 2.26 -7.22 19.96
C LYS A 72 1.47 -7.37 18.67
N ALA A 73 1.98 -8.17 17.74
CA ALA A 73 1.30 -8.45 16.48
C ALA A 73 -0.03 -9.21 16.71
N PHE A 74 -0.05 -10.21 17.59
CA PHE A 74 -1.29 -10.91 17.95
C PHE A 74 -2.33 -9.97 18.55
N ASN A 75 -1.95 -9.14 19.49
CA ASN A 75 -2.86 -8.19 20.14
C ASN A 75 -3.46 -7.21 19.11
N TYR A 76 -2.64 -6.65 18.23
CA TYR A 76 -3.10 -5.77 17.15
C TYR A 76 -4.08 -6.49 16.21
N TYR A 77 -3.76 -7.73 15.84
CA TYR A 77 -4.60 -8.52 14.96
C TYR A 77 -5.96 -8.86 15.60
N ASP A 78 -5.95 -9.31 16.84
CA ASP A 78 -7.15 -9.70 17.59
C ASP A 78 -8.10 -8.49 17.77
N ASP A 79 -7.56 -7.31 18.07
CA ASP A 79 -8.33 -6.07 18.16
C ASP A 79 -8.90 -5.67 16.79
N GLY A 80 -8.09 -5.68 15.75
CA GLY A 80 -8.49 -5.29 14.39
C GLY A 80 -9.53 -6.23 13.77
N THR A 81 -9.56 -7.50 14.16
CA THR A 81 -10.50 -8.50 13.64
C THR A 81 -11.70 -8.76 14.55
N LYS A 82 -11.87 -7.97 15.60
CA LYS A 82 -12.91 -8.17 16.62
C LYS A 82 -14.33 -8.26 16.05
N PHE A 83 -14.61 -7.53 15.00
CA PHE A 83 -15.93 -7.51 14.34
C PHE A 83 -15.98 -8.26 13.01
N THR A 84 -14.96 -9.05 12.70
CA THR A 84 -14.93 -9.87 11.49
C THR A 84 -15.88 -11.07 11.65
N LEU A 85 -16.77 -11.26 10.69
CA LEU A 85 -17.77 -12.34 10.71
C LEU A 85 -17.22 -13.69 10.21
N ASP A 86 -16.13 -13.69 9.46
CA ASP A 86 -15.50 -14.90 8.90
C ASP A 86 -14.48 -15.45 9.91
N GLU A 87 -14.96 -16.22 10.87
CA GLU A 87 -14.11 -16.78 11.95
C GLU A 87 -13.06 -17.77 11.42
N ASP A 88 -13.37 -18.58 10.41
CA ASP A 88 -12.42 -19.54 9.84
C ASP A 88 -11.24 -18.80 9.20
N LYS A 89 -11.53 -17.75 8.46
CA LYS A 89 -10.51 -16.90 7.85
C LYS A 89 -9.69 -16.15 8.89
N LYS A 90 -10.34 -15.63 9.93
CA LYS A 90 -9.67 -14.96 11.05
C LYS A 90 -8.68 -15.89 11.74
N ILE A 91 -9.08 -17.10 12.12
CA ILE A 91 -8.23 -18.09 12.76
C ILE A 91 -7.04 -18.45 11.87
N LYS A 92 -7.30 -18.71 10.58
CA LYS A 92 -6.26 -19.04 9.60
C LYS A 92 -5.23 -17.92 9.44
N GLU A 93 -5.68 -16.68 9.28
CA GLU A 93 -4.77 -15.56 9.05
C GLU A 93 -3.97 -15.22 10.32
N ARG A 94 -4.56 -15.38 11.51
CA ARG A 94 -3.87 -15.25 12.79
C ARG A 94 -2.72 -16.24 12.92
N ALA A 95 -2.95 -17.50 12.54
CA ALA A 95 -1.93 -18.55 12.60
C ALA A 95 -0.72 -18.31 11.69
N PHE A 96 -0.81 -17.38 10.74
CA PHE A 96 0.31 -17.02 9.87
C PHE A 96 1.25 -15.96 10.45
N ILE A 97 0.86 -15.26 11.52
CA ILE A 97 1.64 -14.14 12.09
C ILE A 97 3.00 -14.61 12.60
N GLU A 98 3.03 -15.56 13.50
CA GLU A 98 4.27 -16.07 14.11
C GLU A 98 5.23 -16.68 13.09
N PRO A 99 4.83 -17.61 12.19
CA PRO A 99 5.72 -18.12 11.16
C PRO A 99 6.32 -17.03 10.25
N MET A 100 5.54 -16.00 9.91
CA MET A 100 6.04 -14.90 9.09
C MET A 100 7.04 -14.04 9.86
N LEU A 101 6.79 -13.71 11.12
CA LEU A 101 7.74 -12.94 11.95
C LEU A 101 9.04 -13.70 12.18
N ASN A 102 8.99 -15.03 12.37
CA ASN A 102 10.18 -15.88 12.45
C ASN A 102 11.04 -15.84 11.17
N LEU A 103 10.42 -15.65 10.00
CA LEU A 103 11.14 -15.48 8.73
C LEU A 103 11.67 -14.06 8.56
N ILE A 104 10.92 -13.03 8.97
CA ILE A 104 11.31 -11.62 8.85
C ILE A 104 12.48 -11.28 9.76
N TYR A 105 12.47 -11.80 10.99
CA TYR A 105 13.44 -11.45 12.01
C TYR A 105 14.91 -11.62 11.56
N PRO A 106 15.35 -12.77 11.03
CA PRO A 106 16.74 -12.94 10.60
C PRO A 106 17.13 -12.05 9.41
N GLU A 107 16.17 -11.57 8.63
CA GLU A 107 16.43 -10.71 7.47
C GLU A 107 16.64 -9.26 7.86
N LEU A 108 15.83 -8.75 8.76
CA LEU A 108 15.83 -7.33 9.11
C LEU A 108 16.72 -7.04 10.35
N SER A 109 16.87 -7.98 11.29
CA SER A 109 17.68 -7.77 12.50
C SER A 109 19.18 -7.74 12.26
N LYS A 110 19.66 -8.33 11.15
CA LYS A 110 21.09 -8.40 10.80
C LYS A 110 21.61 -7.19 10.01
N THR A 111 20.78 -6.18 9.78
CA THR A 111 21.24 -4.98 9.08
C THR A 111 22.27 -4.22 9.91
N ASN A 112 23.43 -3.92 9.33
CA ASN A 112 24.45 -3.06 9.93
C ASN A 112 24.16 -1.57 9.71
N SER A 113 23.00 -1.25 9.14
CA SER A 113 22.58 0.12 8.86
C SER A 113 21.79 0.68 10.03
N LYS A 114 21.90 1.98 10.27
CA LYS A 114 21.12 2.70 11.27
C LYS A 114 19.64 2.67 10.88
N TYR A 115 18.79 2.26 11.79
CA TYR A 115 17.35 2.37 11.60
C TYR A 115 16.94 3.84 11.58
N LEU A 116 16.24 4.28 10.52
CA LEU A 116 15.71 5.63 10.36
C LEU A 116 14.28 5.76 10.86
N GLY A 117 13.44 4.76 10.61
CA GLY A 117 12.05 4.78 11.06
C GLY A 117 11.13 3.79 10.36
N TYR A 118 9.92 3.70 10.91
CA TYR A 118 8.77 2.96 10.41
C TYR A 118 7.67 3.94 10.04
N GLN A 119 6.93 3.65 8.97
CA GLN A 119 5.86 4.52 8.46
C GLN A 119 6.32 5.98 8.27
N MET A 120 7.54 6.13 7.74
CA MET A 120 8.09 7.46 7.48
C MET A 120 7.32 8.12 6.35
N GLN A 121 6.80 9.31 6.61
CA GLN A 121 6.14 10.11 5.58
C GLN A 121 7.15 10.57 4.55
N VAL A 122 6.82 10.34 3.29
CA VAL A 122 7.58 10.82 2.12
C VAL A 122 6.69 11.65 1.23
N SER A 123 7.28 12.65 0.56
CA SER A 123 6.56 13.50 -0.37
C SER A 123 7.43 13.85 -1.57
N THR A 124 6.80 13.96 -2.73
CA THR A 124 7.44 14.39 -3.98
C THR A 124 6.41 15.03 -4.89
N GLU A 125 6.84 15.53 -6.04
CA GLU A 125 5.96 16.04 -7.08
C GLU A 125 6.18 15.27 -8.38
N ILE A 126 5.08 14.90 -9.04
CA ILE A 126 5.09 14.21 -10.35
C ILE A 126 4.16 14.98 -11.29
N LEU A 127 4.71 15.51 -12.38
CA LEU A 127 3.99 16.33 -13.38
C LEU A 127 3.23 17.53 -12.78
N GLY A 128 3.70 18.13 -11.69
CA GLY A 128 3.06 19.24 -10.99
C GLY A 128 2.01 18.80 -9.96
N ILE A 129 1.86 17.50 -9.73
CA ILE A 129 0.91 16.95 -8.76
C ILE A 129 1.66 16.49 -7.51
N PRO A 130 1.31 17.02 -6.31
CA PRO A 130 1.92 16.58 -5.07
C PRO A 130 1.52 15.16 -4.72
N PHE A 131 2.51 14.33 -4.41
CA PHE A 131 2.36 12.97 -3.90
C PHE A 131 2.80 12.90 -2.44
N SER A 132 2.11 12.08 -1.67
CA SER A 132 2.51 11.72 -0.30
C SER A 132 2.23 10.24 -0.05
N GLY A 133 3.05 9.63 0.79
CA GLY A 133 2.90 8.23 1.21
C GLY A 133 3.76 7.93 2.42
N PHE A 134 3.77 6.67 2.82
CA PHE A 134 4.54 6.18 3.96
C PHE A 134 5.35 4.96 3.54
N THR A 135 6.63 4.94 3.92
CA THR A 135 7.50 3.77 3.73
C THR A 135 7.40 2.85 4.93
N ASP A 136 7.51 1.52 4.76
CA ASP A 136 7.42 0.62 5.90
C ASP A 136 8.67 0.74 6.78
N TYR A 137 9.82 0.27 6.35
CA TYR A 137 11.08 0.36 7.10
C TYR A 137 12.14 1.07 6.29
N ALA A 138 12.84 2.01 6.91
CA ALA A 138 13.97 2.71 6.30
C ALA A 138 15.23 2.58 7.17
N PHE A 139 16.35 2.36 6.51
CA PHE A 139 17.68 2.22 7.10
C PHE A 139 18.68 3.11 6.36
N GLU A 140 19.69 3.57 7.06
CA GLU A 140 20.74 4.44 6.52
C GLU A 140 22.12 3.92 6.86
N ASN A 141 23.01 3.98 5.90
CA ASN A 141 24.45 3.95 6.12
C ASN A 141 25.11 5.20 5.50
N ASP A 142 26.43 5.28 5.53
CA ASP A 142 27.16 6.45 5.04
C ASP A 142 26.93 6.72 3.54
N GLU A 143 26.69 5.67 2.75
CA GLU A 143 26.60 5.74 1.30
C GLU A 143 25.16 5.90 0.78
N ARG A 144 24.19 5.29 1.42
CA ARG A 144 22.81 5.18 0.90
C ARG A 144 21.73 5.00 1.95
N ILE A 145 20.50 5.16 1.51
CA ILE A 145 19.31 4.76 2.25
C ILE A 145 18.76 3.47 1.63
N THR A 146 18.36 2.53 2.46
CA THR A 146 17.67 1.31 2.04
C THR A 146 16.26 1.32 2.60
N VAL A 147 15.25 1.21 1.72
CA VAL A 147 13.85 1.04 2.10
C VAL A 147 13.44 -0.40 1.86
N ILE A 148 12.78 -0.99 2.84
CA ILE A 148 12.19 -2.32 2.74
C ILE A 148 10.68 -2.20 2.92
N ASP A 149 9.96 -2.48 1.85
CA ASP A 149 8.51 -2.56 1.82
C ASP A 149 8.10 -4.01 2.10
N LEU A 150 7.36 -4.21 3.18
CA LEU A 150 6.98 -5.55 3.63
C LEU A 150 5.63 -5.97 3.05
N LYS A 151 5.60 -7.05 2.29
CA LYS A 151 4.37 -7.60 1.72
C LYS A 151 4.10 -9.00 2.24
N THR A 152 3.20 -9.11 3.20
CA THR A 152 2.74 -10.41 3.70
C THR A 152 1.66 -10.99 2.80
N LYS A 153 1.88 -12.19 2.27
CA LYS A 153 0.99 -12.82 1.27
C LYS A 153 0.76 -14.30 1.61
N GLY A 154 -0.39 -14.85 1.20
CA GLY A 154 -0.65 -16.30 1.32
C GLY A 154 0.18 -17.13 0.33
N LYS A 155 0.57 -16.53 -0.81
CA LYS A 155 1.43 -17.14 -1.85
C LYS A 155 2.44 -16.12 -2.31
N LEU A 156 3.64 -16.57 -2.72
CA LEU A 156 4.62 -15.67 -3.36
C LEU A 156 4.03 -15.15 -4.68
N MET A 157 3.79 -13.87 -4.74
CA MET A 157 3.28 -13.18 -5.92
C MET A 157 3.82 -11.76 -5.97
N LYS A 158 4.56 -11.46 -7.02
CA LYS A 158 5.05 -10.12 -7.33
C LYS A 158 3.94 -9.35 -8.02
N LYS A 159 3.57 -8.20 -7.49
CA LYS A 159 2.59 -7.31 -8.11
C LYS A 159 3.31 -6.11 -8.73
N HIS A 160 2.97 -5.79 -9.96
CA HIS A 160 3.55 -4.65 -10.66
C HIS A 160 3.19 -3.31 -9.98
N SER A 161 2.00 -3.20 -9.42
CA SER A 161 1.58 -2.04 -8.63
C SER A 161 2.43 -1.80 -7.37
N ASP A 162 2.94 -2.86 -6.73
CA ASP A 162 3.87 -2.73 -5.61
C ASP A 162 5.20 -2.07 -6.10
N MET A 163 5.69 -2.44 -7.30
CA MET A 163 6.90 -1.85 -7.88
C MET A 163 6.75 -0.36 -8.22
N LEU A 164 5.57 0.04 -8.74
CA LEU A 164 5.29 1.45 -9.02
C LEU A 164 5.27 2.30 -7.75
N GLN A 165 4.69 1.79 -6.68
CA GLN A 165 4.72 2.45 -5.38
C GLN A 165 6.15 2.71 -4.93
N GLN A 166 7.02 1.71 -5.05
CA GLN A 166 8.41 1.83 -4.64
C GLN A 166 9.21 2.81 -5.50
N ALA A 167 8.92 2.91 -6.79
CA ALA A 167 9.56 3.90 -7.66
C ALA A 167 9.23 5.35 -7.22
N ILE A 168 8.00 5.61 -6.76
CA ILE A 168 7.60 6.90 -6.20
C ILE A 168 8.35 7.17 -4.88
N TYR A 169 8.44 6.18 -4.00
CA TYR A 169 9.14 6.33 -2.72
C TYR A 169 10.64 6.54 -2.90
N LYS A 170 11.27 5.83 -3.83
CA LYS A 170 12.68 6.05 -4.19
C LYS A 170 12.91 7.50 -4.60
N LYS A 171 12.14 7.99 -5.59
CA LYS A 171 12.23 9.39 -6.03
C LYS A 171 12.08 10.37 -4.87
N ALA A 172 11.07 10.19 -4.02
CA ALA A 172 10.79 11.07 -2.90
C ALA A 172 11.95 11.14 -1.90
N LEU A 173 12.51 9.99 -1.54
CA LEU A 173 13.63 9.91 -0.59
C LEU A 173 14.94 10.42 -1.18
N GLU A 174 15.24 10.16 -2.46
CA GLU A 174 16.41 10.74 -3.16
C GLU A 174 16.33 12.27 -3.18
N GLU A 175 15.13 12.83 -3.38
CA GLU A 175 14.90 14.28 -3.32
C GLU A 175 15.07 14.83 -1.91
N GLN A 176 14.59 14.11 -0.90
CA GLN A 176 14.61 14.55 0.49
C GLN A 176 16.01 14.47 1.13
N TYR A 177 16.71 13.36 0.93
CA TYR A 177 17.97 13.08 1.62
C TYR A 177 19.22 13.40 0.80
N LYS A 178 19.07 13.61 -0.52
CA LYS A 178 20.18 13.85 -1.45
C LYS A 178 21.23 12.73 -1.43
N LYS A 179 20.79 11.51 -1.18
CA LYS A 179 21.58 10.28 -1.17
C LYS A 179 20.98 9.25 -2.12
N PRO A 180 21.77 8.31 -2.66
CA PRO A 180 21.21 7.16 -3.36
C PRO A 180 20.24 6.37 -2.49
N VAL A 181 19.15 5.90 -3.06
CA VAL A 181 18.13 5.11 -2.36
C VAL A 181 17.94 3.77 -3.05
N ASP A 182 18.13 2.70 -2.31
CA ASP A 182 17.75 1.35 -2.72
C ASP A 182 16.37 1.02 -2.16
N VAL A 183 15.48 0.53 -3.00
CA VAL A 183 14.15 0.08 -2.57
C VAL A 183 13.97 -1.38 -2.89
N ARG A 184 13.50 -2.14 -1.91
CA ARG A 184 13.26 -3.57 -1.97
C ARG A 184 11.88 -3.90 -1.46
N ILE A 185 11.24 -4.87 -2.10
CA ILE A 185 10.01 -5.45 -1.58
C ILE A 185 10.37 -6.79 -0.96
N LEU A 186 10.10 -6.95 0.34
CA LEU A 186 10.24 -8.22 1.04
C LEU A 186 8.88 -8.93 1.04
N ILE A 187 8.74 -9.95 0.21
CA ILE A 187 7.50 -10.74 0.14
C ILE A 187 7.62 -11.92 1.10
N VAL A 188 6.73 -11.97 2.08
CA VAL A 188 6.72 -12.99 3.10
C VAL A 188 5.44 -13.82 3.03
N THR A 189 5.61 -15.13 3.04
CA THR A 189 4.54 -16.11 3.19
C THR A 189 4.76 -16.92 4.47
N PRO A 190 3.81 -17.71 4.97
CA PRO A 190 4.03 -18.54 6.16
C PRO A 190 5.16 -19.57 6.04
N LYS A 191 5.69 -19.77 4.82
CA LYS A 191 6.68 -20.85 4.55
C LYS A 191 8.01 -20.35 4.02
N LYS A 192 8.04 -19.17 3.40
CA LYS A 192 9.24 -18.65 2.74
C LYS A 192 9.14 -17.15 2.45
N ILE A 193 10.28 -16.57 2.18
CA ILE A 193 10.45 -15.18 1.78
C ILE A 193 11.04 -15.09 0.38
N ASP A 194 10.86 -13.95 -0.26
CA ASP A 194 11.50 -13.57 -1.53
C ASP A 194 11.71 -12.06 -1.57
N TYR A 195 12.71 -11.62 -2.29
CA TYR A 195 13.01 -10.21 -2.51
C TYR A 195 12.72 -9.79 -3.95
N VAL A 196 12.27 -8.55 -4.10
CA VAL A 196 12.16 -7.88 -5.39
C VAL A 196 12.92 -6.57 -5.29
N ASP A 197 14.05 -6.50 -5.97
CA ASP A 197 14.79 -5.25 -6.15
C ASP A 197 14.13 -4.41 -7.24
N ILE A 198 14.15 -3.09 -7.07
CA ILE A 198 13.53 -2.14 -8.00
C ILE A 198 14.63 -1.43 -8.79
N ASP A 199 15.06 -2.03 -9.90
CA ASP A 199 16.18 -1.55 -10.72
C ASP A 199 15.72 -0.56 -11.80
N ASP A 200 14.61 -0.84 -12.50
CA ASP A 200 14.13 -0.05 -13.65
C ASP A 200 13.18 1.08 -13.23
N THR A 201 13.62 1.95 -12.35
CA THR A 201 12.80 3.08 -11.89
C THR A 201 12.41 4.05 -13.00
N LYS A 202 13.22 4.19 -14.05
CA LYS A 202 12.96 5.12 -15.15
C LYS A 202 11.71 4.73 -15.95
N ASN A 203 11.53 3.46 -16.29
CA ASN A 203 10.35 3.01 -17.03
C ASN A 203 9.13 2.98 -16.10
N LEU A 204 9.29 2.57 -14.85
CA LEU A 204 8.23 2.64 -13.85
C LEU A 204 7.71 4.08 -13.66
N MET A 205 8.60 5.08 -13.61
CA MET A 205 8.20 6.48 -13.52
C MET A 205 7.43 6.96 -14.75
N LYS A 206 7.82 6.58 -15.96
CA LYS A 206 7.05 6.89 -17.17
C LYS A 206 5.63 6.30 -17.12
N GLU A 207 5.51 5.07 -16.63
CA GLU A 207 4.22 4.40 -16.48
C GLU A 207 3.33 5.11 -15.45
N ILE A 208 3.92 5.57 -14.34
CA ILE A 208 3.26 6.39 -13.33
C ILE A 208 2.76 7.70 -13.95
N GLU A 209 3.59 8.39 -14.71
CA GLU A 209 3.24 9.64 -15.40
C GLU A 209 2.08 9.44 -16.38
N MET A 210 2.12 8.38 -17.19
CA MET A 210 1.03 8.06 -18.13
C MET A 210 -0.27 7.72 -17.40
N SER A 211 -0.20 6.98 -16.29
CA SER A 211 -1.35 6.65 -15.47
C SER A 211 -1.96 7.89 -14.83
N LEU A 212 -1.12 8.81 -14.37
CA LEU A 212 -1.56 10.07 -13.79
C LEU A 212 -2.23 10.98 -14.83
N ILE A 213 -1.67 11.06 -16.05
CA ILE A 213 -2.28 11.78 -17.19
C ILE A 213 -3.65 11.17 -17.52
N SER A 214 -3.75 9.85 -17.60
CA SER A 214 -5.00 9.15 -17.87
C SER A 214 -6.06 9.45 -16.79
N CYS A 215 -5.67 9.37 -15.51
CA CYS A 215 -6.54 9.69 -14.39
C CYS A 215 -7.02 11.16 -14.46
N ALA A 216 -6.12 12.10 -14.71
CA ALA A 216 -6.44 13.52 -14.84
C ALA A 216 -7.43 13.78 -16.00
N ASN A 217 -7.23 13.14 -17.14
CA ASN A 217 -8.13 13.27 -18.30
C ASN A 217 -9.52 12.73 -17.98
N MET A 218 -9.62 11.56 -17.33
CA MET A 218 -10.90 11.00 -16.89
C MET A 218 -11.63 11.98 -15.96
N ILE A 219 -10.95 12.50 -14.93
CA ILE A 219 -11.53 13.42 -13.96
C ILE A 219 -11.93 14.76 -14.63
N LYS A 220 -11.12 15.25 -15.58
CA LYS A 220 -11.38 16.51 -16.32
C LYS A 220 -12.66 16.46 -17.14
N ILE A 221 -12.96 15.32 -17.76
CA ILE A 221 -14.19 15.11 -18.53
C ILE A 221 -15.41 15.17 -17.63
N CYS A 222 -15.28 14.82 -16.35
CA CYS A 222 -16.37 14.75 -15.40
C CYS A 222 -16.64 16.09 -14.74
N LYS A 223 -17.84 16.63 -14.92
CA LYS A 223 -18.27 17.86 -14.25
C LYS A 223 -18.72 17.61 -12.80
N LYS A 224 -19.24 16.42 -12.53
CA LYS A 224 -19.79 15.99 -11.25
C LYS A 224 -19.30 14.58 -10.92
N LYS A 225 -19.32 14.19 -9.65
CA LYS A 225 -18.92 12.84 -9.24
C LYS A 225 -19.82 11.75 -9.84
N GLU A 226 -21.09 12.02 -10.04
CA GLU A 226 -22.05 11.09 -10.68
C GLU A 226 -21.66 10.80 -12.15
N SER A 227 -21.00 11.73 -12.82
CA SER A 227 -20.50 11.51 -14.18
C SER A 227 -19.30 10.56 -14.22
N LEU A 228 -18.54 10.41 -13.13
CA LEU A 228 -17.43 9.46 -13.04
C LEU A 228 -17.91 8.02 -13.07
N SER A 229 -18.99 7.70 -12.35
CA SER A 229 -19.57 6.37 -12.39
C SER A 229 -20.07 5.97 -13.78
N SER A 230 -20.52 6.94 -14.59
CA SER A 230 -20.94 6.69 -15.98
C SER A 230 -19.78 6.37 -16.93
N LEU A 231 -18.56 6.77 -16.60
CA LEU A 231 -17.37 6.48 -17.44
C LEU A 231 -16.70 5.15 -17.10
N ILE A 232 -17.04 4.58 -15.95
CA ILE A 232 -16.43 3.34 -15.47
C ILE A 232 -17.52 2.27 -15.41
N THR A 233 -17.39 1.27 -16.27
CA THR A 233 -18.29 0.10 -16.23
C THR A 233 -17.94 -0.75 -15.02
N PRO A 234 -18.89 -1.02 -14.12
CA PRO A 234 -18.62 -1.85 -12.94
C PRO A 234 -18.43 -3.31 -13.38
N ASN A 235 -17.20 -3.81 -13.24
CA ASN A 235 -16.93 -5.24 -13.34
C ASN A 235 -17.24 -5.91 -12.00
N LEU A 236 -18.47 -6.29 -11.77
CA LEU A 236 -18.92 -6.88 -10.50
C LEU A 236 -18.45 -8.32 -10.29
N ASP A 237 -17.84 -8.94 -11.30
CA ASP A 237 -17.23 -10.28 -11.19
C ASP A 237 -15.76 -10.22 -10.74
N ASP A 238 -15.20 -9.02 -10.59
CA ASP A 238 -13.84 -8.86 -10.10
C ASP A 238 -13.69 -9.43 -8.67
N TRP A 239 -12.62 -10.17 -8.46
CA TRP A 239 -12.29 -10.81 -7.18
C TRP A 239 -12.08 -9.84 -6.01
N GLN A 240 -11.86 -8.55 -6.30
CA GLN A 240 -11.66 -7.51 -5.29
C GLN A 240 -12.95 -7.11 -4.58
N TRP A 241 -14.12 -7.48 -5.13
CA TRP A 241 -15.40 -7.20 -4.52
C TRP A 241 -15.76 -8.22 -3.44
N SER A 242 -16.14 -7.77 -2.25
CA SER A 242 -16.98 -8.55 -1.35
C SER A 242 -18.45 -8.47 -1.80
N ASP A 243 -19.29 -9.38 -1.34
CA ASP A 243 -20.74 -9.34 -1.66
C ASP A 243 -21.43 -8.09 -1.10
N ALA A 244 -20.95 -7.59 0.04
CA ALA A 244 -21.45 -6.34 0.62
C ALA A 244 -21.05 -5.13 -0.25
N ASP A 245 -19.79 -5.10 -0.73
CA ASP A 245 -19.28 -4.03 -1.58
C ASP A 245 -19.99 -4.02 -2.94
N LYS A 246 -20.28 -5.21 -3.52
CA LYS A 246 -21.07 -5.33 -4.76
C LYS A 246 -22.45 -4.72 -4.62
N ARG A 247 -23.15 -4.97 -3.48
CA ARG A 247 -24.45 -4.37 -3.21
C ARG A 247 -24.35 -2.85 -3.12
N SER A 248 -23.42 -2.35 -2.33
CA SER A 248 -23.21 -0.91 -2.18
C SER A 248 -22.86 -0.25 -3.50
N ALA A 249 -22.04 -0.89 -4.33
CA ALA A 249 -21.71 -0.39 -5.67
C ALA A 249 -22.96 -0.29 -6.55
N ARG A 250 -23.76 -1.34 -6.61
CA ARG A 250 -25.00 -1.36 -7.40
C ARG A 250 -25.95 -0.25 -6.96
N GLU A 251 -26.30 -0.24 -5.68
CA GLU A 251 -27.36 0.63 -5.17
C GLU A 251 -26.94 2.10 -5.08
N VAL A 252 -25.71 2.38 -4.62
CA VAL A 252 -25.28 3.75 -4.29
C VAL A 252 -24.64 4.47 -5.46
N ILE A 253 -23.87 3.76 -6.29
CA ILE A 253 -23.03 4.41 -7.31
C ILE A 253 -23.58 4.25 -8.70
N TRP A 254 -24.01 3.06 -9.09
CA TRP A 254 -24.48 2.78 -10.44
C TRP A 254 -26.00 2.68 -10.58
N GLY A 255 -26.73 2.51 -9.48
CA GLY A 255 -28.19 2.47 -9.50
C GLY A 255 -28.76 1.27 -10.27
N ILE A 256 -28.08 0.11 -10.23
CA ILE A 256 -28.43 -1.11 -10.97
C ILE A 256 -28.68 -2.31 -10.04
#